data_8fe20b180a5f50630ed9eb8cc572d882
#
_entry.id   8fe20b180a5f50630ed9eb8cc572d882
#
_cell.length_a   1.000
_cell.length_b   1.000
_cell.length_c   1.000
_cell.angle_alpha   90.00
_cell.angle_beta   90.00
_cell.angle_gamma   90.00
#
_symmetry.space_group_name_H-M   'P 1'
#
loop_
_entity.id
_entity.type
_entity.pdbx_description
1 polymer ?
#
loop_
_entity_poly.entity_id
_entity_poly.type
_entity_poly.pdbx_seq_one_letter_code
_entity_poly.pdbx_strand_id
1 'polypeptide(L)'
;MENSNFFENALKNHRRDFSQEMEGCLKRKIIIYLAGKIPNGDETPSDALHWTKQHMNRLRSNLSQFDIVLLNPAFKDCDLTDQDTVFGRDMHYVFSSDIIFVDARGSRGLGVGAEMMWAKVNGIPVVSWAPKDTYYNTSSTIVLGTYVSDFIHPFVNGLSDKVAENIEEGAEWIKQFIKDPNSVKIKNSDSIHSIMGYYKANQLKQNELVEKD
;
A
#
# COMPACT_ATOMS: atom_id res chain seq x y z
N MET A 1 14.43 -28.15 -5.37
CA MET A 1 14.91 -27.63 -4.07
C MET A 1 15.83 -26.40 -4.17
N GLU A 2 16.33 -26.01 -5.36
CA GLU A 2 17.22 -24.84 -5.54
C GLU A 2 16.49 -23.48 -5.65
N ASN A 3 15.20 -23.48 -6.00
CA ASN A 3 14.45 -22.24 -6.18
C ASN A 3 14.01 -21.54 -4.87
N SER A 4 13.95 -22.24 -3.73
CA SER A 4 13.57 -21.61 -2.46
C SER A 4 14.68 -20.70 -1.90
N ASN A 5 15.94 -21.06 -2.12
CA ASN A 5 17.09 -20.27 -1.66
C ASN A 5 17.28 -18.96 -2.42
N PHE A 6 16.85 -18.88 -3.69
CA PHE A 6 16.94 -17.66 -4.48
C PHE A 6 15.97 -16.58 -3.95
N PHE A 7 14.73 -16.97 -3.65
CA PHE A 7 13.73 -16.05 -3.09
C PHE A 7 14.07 -15.61 -1.66
N GLU A 8 14.55 -16.53 -0.80
CA GLU A 8 14.97 -16.16 0.56
C GLU A 8 16.20 -15.24 0.57
N ASN A 9 17.15 -15.44 -0.33
CA ASN A 9 18.31 -14.56 -0.47
C ASN A 9 17.93 -13.19 -1.08
N ALA A 10 16.99 -13.14 -2.04
CA ALA A 10 16.46 -11.92 -2.57
C ALA A 10 15.70 -11.12 -1.48
N LEU A 11 14.90 -11.78 -0.64
CA LEU A 11 14.19 -11.17 0.49
C LEU A 11 15.13 -10.65 1.58
N LYS A 12 16.22 -11.38 1.89
CA LYS A 12 17.23 -10.93 2.86
C LYS A 12 18.02 -9.73 2.36
N ASN A 13 18.35 -9.69 1.07
CA ASN A 13 19.06 -8.56 0.47
C ASN A 13 18.16 -7.33 0.24
N HIS A 14 16.84 -7.49 0.29
CA HIS A 14 15.88 -6.39 0.13
C HIS A 14 15.45 -5.75 1.45
N ARG A 15 15.66 -6.41 2.59
CA ARG A 15 15.60 -5.73 3.90
C ARG A 15 16.81 -4.82 4.02
N ARG A 16 16.77 -3.70 3.33
CA ARG A 16 17.78 -2.64 3.45
C ARG A 16 17.80 -2.20 4.90
N ASP A 17 18.95 -2.36 5.54
CA ASP A 17 19.15 -1.91 6.90
C ASP A 17 19.14 -0.37 6.92
N PHE A 18 18.02 0.20 7.36
CA PHE A 18 17.84 1.65 7.48
C PHE A 18 18.80 2.28 8.50
N SER A 19 19.44 1.48 9.39
CA SER A 19 20.23 2.00 10.51
C SER A 19 21.70 2.27 10.17
N GLN A 20 22.29 1.65 9.14
CA GLN A 20 23.72 1.73 8.87
C GLN A 20 24.16 2.84 7.90
N GLU A 21 23.25 3.54 7.20
CA GLU A 21 23.62 4.47 6.13
C GLU A 21 23.58 5.98 6.51
N MET A 22 23.46 6.32 7.80
CA MET A 22 23.33 7.74 8.23
C MET A 22 24.68 8.50 8.33
N GLU A 23 25.83 7.87 8.11
CA GLU A 23 27.15 8.51 8.29
C GLU A 23 27.86 8.98 7.00
N GLY A 24 27.28 8.81 5.82
CA GLY A 24 27.88 9.22 4.54
C GLY A 24 27.05 10.25 3.79
N CYS A 25 27.66 11.33 3.36
CA CYS A 25 27.15 12.56 2.74
C CYS A 25 26.30 12.44 1.44
N LEU A 26 25.68 11.29 1.15
CA LEU A 26 24.72 11.09 0.05
C LEU A 26 23.34 10.80 0.68
N LYS A 27 22.41 11.75 0.54
CA LYS A 27 21.01 11.53 0.90
C LYS A 27 20.49 10.29 0.17
N ARG A 28 20.12 9.25 0.92
CA ARG A 28 19.51 8.03 0.38
C ARG A 28 18.23 8.38 -0.37
N LYS A 29 18.07 7.85 -1.58
CA LYS A 29 16.81 7.90 -2.32
C LYS A 29 15.78 7.03 -1.64
N ILE A 30 14.62 7.59 -1.34
CA ILE A 30 13.43 6.88 -0.85
C ILE A 30 12.44 6.73 -2.01
N ILE A 31 12.13 5.51 -2.35
CA ILE A 31 11.25 5.18 -3.47
C ILE A 31 9.84 4.92 -2.93
N ILE A 32 8.87 5.71 -3.39
CA ILE A 32 7.47 5.57 -3.01
C ILE A 32 6.65 5.22 -4.26
N TYR A 33 6.02 4.05 -4.25
CA TYR A 33 5.05 3.67 -5.30
C TYR A 33 3.68 4.28 -4.99
N LEU A 34 3.06 4.89 -5.99
CA LEU A 34 1.77 5.55 -5.90
C LEU A 34 0.68 4.66 -6.50
N ALA A 35 0.14 3.74 -5.68
CA ALA A 35 -0.97 2.90 -6.07
C ALA A 35 -2.27 3.71 -6.19
N GLY A 36 -3.06 3.46 -7.22
CA GLY A 36 -4.32 4.17 -7.39
C GLY A 36 -4.97 3.94 -8.75
N LYS A 37 -6.05 4.66 -8.99
CA LYS A 37 -6.73 4.62 -10.29
C LYS A 37 -5.83 5.20 -11.37
N ILE A 38 -5.71 4.48 -12.50
CA ILE A 38 -5.13 5.03 -13.73
C ILE A 38 -6.26 5.78 -14.46
N PRO A 39 -6.07 7.07 -14.79
CA PRO A 39 -7.10 7.85 -15.48
C PRO A 39 -7.34 7.30 -16.89
N ASN A 40 -8.59 7.11 -17.24
CA ASN A 40 -9.01 6.95 -18.63
C ASN A 40 -9.15 8.35 -19.23
N GLY A 41 -8.58 8.60 -20.41
CA GLY A 41 -8.30 9.91 -21.01
C GLY A 41 -9.36 11.02 -21.01
N ASP A 42 -10.59 10.75 -20.57
CA ASP A 42 -11.73 11.69 -20.60
C ASP A 42 -12.14 12.23 -19.22
N GLU A 43 -11.37 11.95 -18.15
CA GLU A 43 -11.71 12.39 -16.79
C GLU A 43 -11.36 13.87 -16.58
N THR A 44 -12.36 14.66 -16.12
CA THR A 44 -12.14 16.07 -15.76
C THR A 44 -11.26 16.19 -14.50
N PRO A 45 -10.41 17.23 -14.38
CA PRO A 45 -9.54 17.41 -13.23
C PRO A 45 -10.27 17.54 -11.88
N SER A 46 -11.53 18.00 -11.88
CA SER A 46 -12.33 18.20 -10.67
C SER A 46 -12.73 16.90 -9.97
N ASP A 47 -12.85 15.80 -10.72
CA ASP A 47 -13.31 14.52 -10.20
C ASP A 47 -12.16 13.51 -10.05
N ALA A 48 -10.92 14.02 -10.07
CA ALA A 48 -9.71 13.22 -10.14
C ALA A 48 -9.48 12.38 -8.87
N LEU A 49 -10.09 11.20 -8.82
CA LEU A 49 -9.79 10.16 -7.84
C LEU A 49 -8.55 9.35 -8.27
N HIS A 50 -7.50 10.06 -8.69
CA HIS A 50 -6.20 9.50 -9.07
C HIS A 50 -5.05 10.42 -8.61
N TRP A 51 -3.81 9.95 -8.69
CA TRP A 51 -2.64 10.74 -8.36
C TRP A 51 -2.39 11.85 -9.40
N THR A 52 -2.69 13.09 -9.04
CA THR A 52 -2.42 14.27 -9.88
C THR A 52 -1.02 14.82 -9.63
N LYS A 53 -0.52 15.66 -10.55
CA LYS A 53 0.74 16.41 -10.34
C LYS A 53 0.71 17.23 -9.06
N GLN A 54 -0.45 17.81 -8.71
CA GLN A 54 -0.62 18.60 -7.48
C GLN A 54 -0.44 17.71 -6.24
N HIS A 55 -1.06 16.51 -6.21
CA HIS A 55 -0.89 15.56 -5.12
C HIS A 55 0.58 15.14 -4.96
N MET A 56 1.26 14.81 -6.06
CA MET A 56 2.67 14.43 -6.04
C MET A 56 3.58 15.56 -5.54
N ASN A 57 3.33 16.80 -5.98
CA ASN A 57 4.08 17.96 -5.51
C ASN A 57 3.85 18.22 -4.02
N ARG A 58 2.61 18.07 -3.55
CA ARG A 58 2.24 18.20 -2.14
C ARG A 58 2.95 17.14 -1.29
N LEU A 59 3.00 15.90 -1.75
CA LEU A 59 3.74 14.82 -1.07
C LEU A 59 5.24 15.13 -1.03
N ARG A 60 5.86 15.53 -2.15
CA ARG A 60 7.27 15.93 -2.20
C ARG A 60 7.59 17.10 -1.26
N SER A 61 6.72 18.12 -1.21
CA SER A 61 6.91 19.26 -0.31
C SER A 61 6.91 18.84 1.15
N ASN A 62 5.99 17.94 1.54
CA ASN A 62 5.95 17.40 2.89
C ASN A 62 7.16 16.53 3.23
N LEU A 63 7.80 15.91 2.25
CA LEU A 63 8.96 15.03 2.41
C LEU A 63 10.28 15.68 1.95
N SER A 64 10.35 17.02 1.85
CA SER A 64 11.45 17.79 1.25
C SER A 64 12.83 17.58 1.89
N GLN A 65 12.86 17.05 3.11
CA GLN A 65 14.11 16.71 3.82
C GLN A 65 14.79 15.42 3.29
N PHE A 66 14.09 14.64 2.47
CA PHE A 66 14.57 13.39 1.89
C PHE A 66 14.71 13.51 0.35
N ASP A 67 15.52 12.67 -0.24
CA ASP A 67 15.57 12.50 -1.70
C ASP A 67 14.47 11.49 -2.11
N ILE A 68 13.34 12.00 -2.63
CA ILE A 68 12.14 11.20 -2.90
C ILE A 68 11.98 10.93 -4.40
N VAL A 69 11.85 9.64 -4.74
CA VAL A 69 11.42 9.17 -6.05
C VAL A 69 9.98 8.67 -5.95
N LEU A 70 9.07 9.21 -6.76
CA LEU A 70 7.69 8.76 -6.87
C LEU A 70 7.53 7.92 -8.15
N LEU A 71 7.18 6.65 -7.99
CA LEU A 71 6.81 5.77 -9.10
C LEU A 71 5.28 5.81 -9.25
N ASN A 72 4.81 6.33 -10.37
CA ASN A 72 3.39 6.43 -10.68
C ASN A 72 3.09 5.60 -11.95
N PRO A 73 2.33 4.49 -11.85
CA PRO A 73 2.01 3.62 -12.99
C PRO A 73 1.15 4.29 -14.07
N ALA A 74 0.55 5.45 -13.77
CA ALA A 74 -0.20 6.24 -14.75
C ALA A 74 0.73 6.93 -15.78
N PHE A 75 2.04 6.96 -15.59
CA PHE A 75 2.98 7.42 -16.61
C PHE A 75 3.23 6.33 -17.64
N LYS A 76 3.15 6.73 -18.92
CA LYS A 76 3.38 5.81 -20.05
C LYS A 76 4.90 5.65 -20.26
N ASP A 77 5.43 4.54 -19.75
CA ASP A 77 6.86 4.21 -19.79
C ASP A 77 7.14 2.81 -20.35
N CYS A 78 6.11 2.10 -20.82
CA CYS A 78 6.23 0.78 -21.46
C CYS A 78 5.17 0.59 -22.52
N ASP A 79 5.22 -0.55 -23.23
CA ASP A 79 4.16 -0.97 -24.15
C ASP A 79 2.91 -1.39 -23.37
N LEU A 80 1.87 -0.56 -23.45
CA LEU A 80 0.59 -0.79 -22.78
C LEU A 80 -0.29 -1.83 -23.49
N THR A 81 0.10 -2.31 -24.68
CA THR A 81 -0.63 -3.36 -25.40
C THR A 81 -0.22 -4.76 -24.97
N ASP A 82 0.93 -4.90 -24.31
CA ASP A 82 1.42 -6.14 -23.72
C ASP A 82 1.05 -6.23 -22.23
N GLN A 83 0.08 -7.08 -21.91
CA GLN A 83 -0.44 -7.22 -20.55
C GLN A 83 0.61 -7.78 -19.59
N ASP A 84 1.49 -8.67 -20.03
CA ASP A 84 2.54 -9.23 -19.18
C ASP A 84 3.57 -8.16 -18.84
N THR A 85 3.92 -7.29 -19.78
CA THR A 85 4.79 -6.13 -19.54
C THR A 85 4.16 -5.16 -18.54
N VAL A 86 2.87 -4.83 -18.68
CA VAL A 86 2.18 -3.92 -17.74
C VAL A 86 2.14 -4.52 -16.33
N PHE A 87 1.70 -5.78 -16.23
CA PHE A 87 1.66 -6.49 -14.94
C PHE A 87 3.04 -6.59 -14.29
N GLY A 88 4.05 -7.02 -15.07
CA GLY A 88 5.42 -7.17 -14.60
C GLY A 88 6.04 -5.86 -14.12
N ARG A 89 5.78 -4.75 -14.85
CA ARG A 89 6.19 -3.41 -14.45
C ARG A 89 5.61 -3.00 -13.09
N ASP A 90 4.29 -3.15 -12.91
CA ASP A 90 3.62 -2.72 -11.69
C ASP A 90 4.09 -3.54 -10.48
N MET A 91 4.20 -4.87 -10.64
CA MET A 91 4.76 -5.74 -9.60
C MET A 91 6.22 -5.42 -9.29
N HIS A 92 7.03 -5.09 -10.31
CA HIS A 92 8.42 -4.67 -10.13
C HIS A 92 8.52 -3.32 -9.41
N TYR A 93 7.67 -2.36 -9.74
CA TYR A 93 7.65 -1.05 -9.07
C TYR A 93 7.28 -1.18 -7.59
N VAL A 94 6.26 -1.99 -7.27
CA VAL A 94 5.92 -2.31 -5.88
C VAL A 94 7.13 -2.93 -5.18
N PHE A 95 7.72 -3.99 -5.75
CA PHE A 95 8.84 -4.72 -5.16
C PHE A 95 10.09 -3.84 -4.95
N SER A 96 10.33 -2.88 -5.84
CA SER A 96 11.49 -1.98 -5.78
C SER A 96 11.28 -0.77 -4.87
N SER A 97 10.08 -0.60 -4.32
CA SER A 97 9.73 0.56 -3.49
C SER A 97 10.05 0.34 -2.02
N ASP A 98 10.40 1.41 -1.33
CA ASP A 98 10.55 1.42 0.13
C ASP A 98 9.18 1.53 0.83
N ILE A 99 8.19 2.16 0.17
CA ILE A 99 6.85 2.41 0.71
C ILE A 99 5.83 2.41 -0.43
N ILE A 100 4.62 1.93 -0.17
CA ILE A 100 3.46 2.12 -1.05
C ILE A 100 2.56 3.19 -0.46
N PHE A 101 2.16 4.17 -1.29
CA PHE A 101 1.13 5.13 -0.91
C PHE A 101 -0.08 4.96 -1.82
N VAL A 102 -1.18 4.52 -1.24
CA VAL A 102 -2.42 4.15 -1.94
C VAL A 102 -3.40 5.31 -1.91
N ASP A 103 -3.87 5.74 -3.07
CA ASP A 103 -5.06 6.60 -3.15
C ASP A 103 -6.33 5.75 -3.01
N ALA A 104 -6.88 5.69 -1.82
CA ALA A 104 -8.09 4.94 -1.47
C ALA A 104 -9.32 5.83 -1.24
N ARG A 105 -9.37 7.03 -1.85
CA ARG A 105 -10.51 7.96 -1.73
C ARG A 105 -11.78 7.47 -2.42
N GLY A 106 -11.66 6.66 -3.45
CA GLY A 106 -12.79 6.11 -4.19
C GLY A 106 -12.58 4.62 -4.51
N SER A 107 -13.57 3.99 -5.15
CA SER A 107 -13.48 2.59 -5.58
C SER A 107 -12.21 2.32 -6.40
N ARG A 108 -11.56 1.19 -6.14
CA ARG A 108 -10.32 0.76 -6.79
C ARG A 108 -10.51 -0.58 -7.50
N GLY A 109 -9.79 -0.75 -8.59
CA GLY A 109 -9.76 -1.99 -9.34
C GLY A 109 -8.95 -3.09 -8.63
N LEU A 110 -8.95 -4.29 -9.23
CA LEU A 110 -8.23 -5.48 -8.74
C LEU A 110 -6.73 -5.23 -8.56
N GLY A 111 -6.11 -4.44 -9.45
CA GLY A 111 -4.68 -4.15 -9.43
C GLY A 111 -4.21 -3.56 -8.11
N VAL A 112 -4.92 -2.54 -7.59
CA VAL A 112 -4.54 -1.88 -6.33
C VAL A 112 -4.56 -2.86 -5.14
N GLY A 113 -5.54 -3.75 -5.08
CA GLY A 113 -5.59 -4.79 -4.04
C GLY A 113 -4.44 -5.80 -4.16
N ALA A 114 -4.08 -6.19 -5.38
CA ALA A 114 -2.94 -7.07 -5.66
C ALA A 114 -1.60 -6.39 -5.29
N GLU A 115 -1.42 -5.13 -5.64
CA GLU A 115 -0.25 -4.31 -5.28
C GLU A 115 -0.08 -4.20 -3.76
N MET A 116 -1.17 -3.93 -3.02
CA MET A 116 -1.15 -3.89 -1.56
C MET A 116 -0.77 -5.25 -0.96
N MET A 117 -1.35 -6.35 -1.45
CA MET A 117 -1.01 -7.69 -0.98
C MET A 117 0.44 -8.05 -1.31
N TRP A 118 0.91 -7.74 -2.53
CA TRP A 118 2.29 -7.97 -2.94
C TRP A 118 3.28 -7.22 -2.07
N ALA A 119 2.95 -5.98 -1.69
CA ALA A 119 3.74 -5.21 -0.73
C ALA A 119 3.82 -5.91 0.63
N LYS A 120 2.70 -6.41 1.18
CA LYS A 120 2.69 -7.10 2.48
C LYS A 120 3.48 -8.41 2.47
N VAL A 121 3.40 -9.19 1.40
CA VAL A 121 4.20 -10.42 1.24
C VAL A 121 5.69 -10.11 1.23
N ASN A 122 6.09 -8.96 0.68
CA ASN A 122 7.48 -8.53 0.61
C ASN A 122 7.91 -7.63 1.80
N GLY A 123 7.07 -7.45 2.81
CA GLY A 123 7.38 -6.66 4.00
C GLY A 123 7.49 -5.16 3.75
N ILE A 124 6.88 -4.67 2.67
CA ILE A 124 6.88 -3.26 2.28
C ILE A 124 5.72 -2.54 2.98
N PRO A 125 5.97 -1.41 3.66
CA PRO A 125 4.94 -0.60 4.29
C PRO A 125 3.90 -0.05 3.32
N VAL A 126 2.64 -0.02 3.75
CA VAL A 126 1.51 0.52 2.98
C VAL A 126 0.81 1.62 3.77
N VAL A 127 0.77 2.81 3.21
CA VAL A 127 -0.04 3.94 3.67
C VAL A 127 -1.23 4.10 2.74
N SER A 128 -2.45 4.17 3.26
CA SER A 128 -3.65 4.41 2.46
C SER A 128 -4.25 5.77 2.78
N TRP A 129 -4.43 6.60 1.76
CA TRP A 129 -5.16 7.85 1.85
C TRP A 129 -6.65 7.59 1.66
N ALA A 130 -7.38 7.48 2.75
CA ALA A 130 -8.82 7.20 2.79
C ALA A 130 -9.49 8.14 3.81
N PRO A 131 -9.83 9.37 3.41
CA PRO A 131 -10.53 10.32 4.27
C PRO A 131 -11.83 9.75 4.81
N LYS A 132 -12.24 10.22 6.00
CA LYS A 132 -13.53 9.85 6.57
C LYS A 132 -14.67 10.21 5.61
N ASP A 133 -15.70 9.37 5.63
CA ASP A 133 -16.89 9.47 4.78
C ASP A 133 -16.59 9.40 3.26
N THR A 134 -15.52 8.65 2.92
CA THR A 134 -15.24 8.22 1.55
C THR A 134 -15.52 6.73 1.36
N TYR A 135 -15.32 6.21 0.14
CA TYR A 135 -15.72 4.87 -0.26
C TYR A 135 -15.22 3.74 0.68
N TYR A 136 -14.01 3.86 1.20
CA TYR A 136 -13.37 2.83 2.03
C TYR A 136 -13.29 3.16 3.52
N ASN A 137 -13.73 4.35 3.93
CA ASN A 137 -13.70 4.82 5.32
C ASN A 137 -14.95 5.64 5.61
N THR A 138 -15.95 5.05 6.24
CA THR A 138 -17.26 5.67 6.48
C THR A 138 -17.59 5.69 7.97
N SER A 139 -18.29 6.77 8.39
CA SER A 139 -18.79 6.89 9.76
C SER A 139 -19.74 5.77 10.11
N SER A 140 -20.53 5.30 9.13
CA SER A 140 -21.39 4.11 9.28
C SER A 140 -21.75 3.53 7.91
N THR A 141 -22.06 2.24 7.89
CA THR A 141 -22.53 1.55 6.70
C THR A 141 -23.40 0.34 7.07
N ILE A 142 -24.07 -0.25 6.10
CA ILE A 142 -24.77 -1.53 6.25
C ILE A 142 -24.06 -2.57 5.40
N VAL A 143 -23.53 -3.62 6.04
CA VAL A 143 -22.87 -4.74 5.38
C VAL A 143 -23.71 -5.99 5.60
N LEU A 144 -24.24 -6.59 4.54
CA LEU A 144 -25.10 -7.77 4.59
C LEU A 144 -26.23 -7.64 5.63
N GLY A 145 -26.89 -6.46 5.68
CA GLY A 145 -27.97 -6.18 6.61
C GLY A 145 -27.52 -5.83 8.04
N THR A 146 -26.24 -5.84 8.35
CA THR A 146 -25.69 -5.47 9.66
C THR A 146 -25.21 -4.03 9.66
N TYR A 147 -25.67 -3.22 10.62
CA TYR A 147 -25.17 -1.86 10.84
C TYR A 147 -23.78 -1.91 11.46
N VAL A 148 -22.83 -1.19 10.84
CA VAL A 148 -21.44 -1.09 11.31
C VAL A 148 -21.09 0.39 11.42
N SER A 149 -20.65 0.83 12.60
CA SER A 149 -20.10 2.17 12.84
C SER A 149 -18.59 2.16 12.64
N ASP A 150 -18.03 3.32 12.29
CA ASP A 150 -16.59 3.53 12.09
C ASP A 150 -15.95 2.47 11.16
N PHE A 151 -16.62 2.25 10.03
CA PHE A 151 -16.24 1.21 9.09
C PHE A 151 -15.06 1.64 8.23
N ILE A 152 -13.97 0.92 8.34
CA ILE A 152 -12.90 0.91 7.33
C ILE A 152 -12.99 -0.42 6.59
N HIS A 153 -12.99 -0.35 5.26
CA HIS A 153 -13.08 -1.55 4.42
C HIS A 153 -12.03 -2.59 4.86
N PRO A 154 -12.40 -3.86 5.10
CA PRO A 154 -11.54 -4.86 5.73
C PRO A 154 -10.17 -5.03 5.06
N PHE A 155 -10.11 -5.01 3.72
CA PHE A 155 -8.82 -5.13 3.01
C PHE A 155 -7.96 -3.87 3.15
N VAL A 156 -8.55 -2.68 3.15
CA VAL A 156 -7.80 -1.44 3.42
C VAL A 156 -7.27 -1.46 4.85
N ASN A 157 -8.12 -1.79 5.83
CA ASN A 157 -7.69 -1.90 7.23
C ASN A 157 -6.63 -3.00 7.43
N GLY A 158 -6.83 -4.18 6.83
CA GLY A 158 -5.94 -5.34 7.00
C GLY A 158 -4.56 -5.14 6.37
N LEU A 159 -4.50 -4.48 5.21
CA LEU A 159 -3.27 -4.34 4.42
C LEU A 159 -2.55 -3.01 4.63
N SER A 160 -3.17 -1.99 5.23
CA SER A 160 -2.52 -0.70 5.50
C SER A 160 -1.88 -0.68 6.87
N ASP A 161 -0.66 -0.17 6.95
CA ASP A 161 0.03 0.14 8.21
C ASP A 161 -0.47 1.46 8.79
N LYS A 162 -0.88 2.37 7.89
CA LYS A 162 -1.53 3.63 8.22
C LYS A 162 -2.69 3.89 7.26
N VAL A 163 -3.85 4.22 7.81
CA VAL A 163 -4.96 4.86 7.08
C VAL A 163 -4.92 6.34 7.44
N ALA A 164 -4.73 7.20 6.44
CA ALA A 164 -4.55 8.63 6.59
C ALA A 164 -5.75 9.40 6.02
N GLU A 165 -6.13 10.48 6.69
CA GLU A 165 -7.21 11.38 6.24
C GLU A 165 -6.78 12.30 5.09
N ASN A 166 -5.49 12.57 4.98
CA ASN A 166 -4.92 13.44 3.96
C ASN A 166 -3.47 13.07 3.66
N ILE A 167 -2.91 13.71 2.63
CA ILE A 167 -1.52 13.47 2.19
C ILE A 167 -0.52 13.85 3.29
N GLU A 168 -0.79 14.90 4.05
CA GLU A 168 0.09 15.40 5.12
C GLU A 168 0.23 14.38 6.24
N GLU A 169 -0.88 13.80 6.68
CA GLU A 169 -0.88 12.76 7.72
C GLU A 169 -0.13 11.51 7.24
N GLY A 170 -0.35 11.11 5.97
CA GLY A 170 0.39 10.02 5.36
C GLY A 170 1.89 10.32 5.28
N ALA A 171 2.26 11.53 4.85
CA ALA A 171 3.65 11.96 4.78
C ALA A 171 4.32 12.03 6.16
N GLU A 172 3.59 12.44 7.20
CA GLU A 172 4.13 12.45 8.56
C GLU A 172 4.44 11.04 9.06
N TRP A 173 3.54 10.08 8.81
CA TRP A 173 3.82 8.68 9.13
C TRP A 173 5.04 8.15 8.35
N ILE A 174 5.16 8.50 7.06
CA ILE A 174 6.32 8.15 6.22
C ILE A 174 7.61 8.72 6.81
N LYS A 175 7.60 9.98 7.29
CA LYS A 175 8.77 10.59 7.95
C LYS A 175 9.19 9.82 9.20
N GLN A 176 8.23 9.42 10.02
CA GLN A 176 8.50 8.63 11.23
C GLN A 176 9.13 7.30 10.86
N PHE A 177 8.57 6.58 9.89
CA PHE A 177 9.11 5.33 9.40
C PHE A 177 10.54 5.46 8.84
N ILE A 178 10.81 6.49 8.01
CA ILE A 178 12.16 6.71 7.46
C ILE A 178 13.19 7.01 8.54
N LYS A 179 12.81 7.81 9.55
CA LYS A 179 13.71 8.19 10.66
C LYS A 179 13.99 7.03 11.61
N ASP A 180 12.98 6.25 11.93
CA ASP A 180 13.08 5.09 12.80
C ASP A 180 12.03 4.04 12.41
N PRO A 181 12.42 3.05 11.58
CA PRO A 181 11.51 1.98 11.16
C PRO A 181 10.94 1.16 12.32
N ASN A 182 11.62 1.13 13.48
CA ASN A 182 11.15 0.39 14.65
C ASN A 182 10.11 1.17 15.46
N SER A 183 9.96 2.48 15.21
CA SER A 183 8.95 3.32 15.89
C SER A 183 7.52 3.04 15.45
N VAL A 184 7.33 2.34 14.34
CA VAL A 184 6.03 2.02 13.75
C VAL A 184 5.87 0.51 13.57
N LYS A 185 4.64 0.04 13.75
CA LYS A 185 4.32 -1.38 13.53
C LYS A 185 3.98 -1.59 12.07
N ILE A 186 4.78 -2.42 11.39
CA ILE A 186 4.55 -2.82 10.00
C ILE A 186 3.86 -4.19 9.99
N LYS A 187 2.74 -4.28 9.29
CA LYS A 187 2.04 -5.53 9.00
C LYS A 187 2.79 -6.28 7.90
N ASN A 188 2.87 -7.59 8.03
CA ASN A 188 3.49 -8.50 7.08
C ASN A 188 2.62 -9.77 6.91
N SER A 189 3.13 -10.77 6.23
CA SER A 189 2.47 -12.07 6.09
C SER A 189 2.10 -12.71 7.43
N ASP A 190 2.93 -12.58 8.46
CA ASP A 190 2.64 -13.14 9.79
C ASP A 190 1.45 -12.43 10.45
N SER A 191 1.30 -11.14 10.20
CA SER A 191 0.12 -10.38 10.65
C SER A 191 -1.17 -10.90 10.01
N ILE A 192 -1.12 -11.28 8.73
CA ILE A 192 -2.23 -11.89 8.00
C ILE A 192 -2.56 -13.25 8.60
N HIS A 193 -1.54 -14.10 8.83
CA HIS A 193 -1.73 -15.41 9.48
C HIS A 193 -2.32 -15.27 10.88
N SER A 194 -1.90 -14.27 11.66
CA SER A 194 -2.45 -13.98 12.99
C SER A 194 -3.94 -13.61 12.93
N ILE A 195 -4.35 -12.79 11.95
CA ILE A 195 -5.76 -12.43 11.74
C ILE A 195 -6.59 -13.66 11.31
N MET A 196 -6.03 -14.51 10.44
CA MET A 196 -6.67 -15.79 10.07
C MET A 196 -6.83 -16.72 11.28
N GLY A 197 -5.81 -16.77 12.16
CA GLY A 197 -5.88 -17.54 13.43
C GLY A 197 -6.97 -17.01 14.36
N TYR A 198 -7.10 -15.68 14.47
CA TYR A 198 -8.18 -15.06 15.25
C TYR A 198 -9.56 -15.43 14.69
N TYR A 199 -9.77 -15.38 13.37
CA TYR A 199 -11.01 -15.81 12.74
C TYR A 199 -11.34 -17.28 13.05
N LYS A 200 -10.36 -18.19 12.91
CA LYS A 200 -10.55 -19.60 13.21
C LYS A 200 -10.96 -19.84 14.66
N ALA A 201 -10.30 -19.16 15.60
CA ALA A 201 -10.54 -19.35 17.02
C ALA A 201 -11.91 -18.79 17.49
N ASN A 202 -12.38 -17.70 16.88
CA ASN A 202 -13.52 -16.95 17.39
C ASN A 202 -14.80 -17.08 16.54
N GLN A 203 -14.67 -17.38 15.24
CA GLN A 203 -15.78 -17.34 14.31
C GLN A 203 -16.02 -18.66 13.57
N LEU A 204 -14.97 -19.43 13.25
CA LEU A 204 -15.08 -20.67 12.52
C LEU A 204 -15.46 -21.80 13.50
N LYS A 205 -16.72 -22.17 13.53
CA LYS A 205 -17.19 -23.29 14.34
C LYS A 205 -16.63 -24.60 13.75
N GLN A 206 -16.13 -25.49 14.62
CA GLN A 206 -15.64 -26.83 14.28
C GLN A 206 -14.44 -26.92 13.34
N ASN A 207 -13.70 -25.84 13.08
CA ASN A 207 -12.58 -25.77 12.11
C ASN A 207 -12.92 -26.24 10.68
N GLU A 208 -14.18 -26.23 10.30
CA GLU A 208 -14.65 -26.67 8.98
C GLU A 208 -15.03 -25.47 8.11
N LEU A 209 -14.57 -25.50 6.86
CA LEU A 209 -15.08 -24.63 5.81
C LEU A 209 -16.34 -25.28 5.26
N VAL A 210 -17.50 -24.80 5.67
CA VAL A 210 -18.80 -25.32 5.26
C VAL A 210 -19.45 -24.32 4.30
N GLU A 211 -19.99 -24.83 3.20
CA GLU A 211 -20.89 -24.06 2.35
C GLU A 211 -22.13 -23.66 3.16
N LYS A 212 -22.48 -22.39 3.11
CA LYS A 212 -23.64 -21.83 3.80
C LYS A 212 -24.61 -21.30 2.74
N ASP A 213 -25.83 -21.79 2.77
CA ASP A 213 -26.96 -21.32 1.96
C ASP A 213 -27.38 -19.89 2.33
#